data_eb8cebcc3cbff8b6ad8db01f5b476b78
#
_entry.id   eb8cebcc3cbff8b6ad8db01f5b476b78
#
_cell.length_a   1.000
_cell.length_b   1.000
_cell.length_c   1.000
_cell.angle_alpha   90.00
_cell.angle_beta   90.00
_cell.angle_gamma   90.00
#
_symmetry.space_group_name_H-M   'P 1'
#
loop_
_entity.id
_entity.type
_entity.pdbx_description
1 polymer ?
#
loop_
_entity_poly.entity_id
_entity_poly.type
_entity_poly.pdbx_seq_one_letter_code
_entity_poly.pdbx_strand_id
1 'polypeptide(L)'
;MDINNVSWSEEMCNLLNIPINRLPEIKNSADEYGETSLFGGKIKISGIAGDQQAALIGQGCFKAGEAKSTYGTGCFMMLNTGPDVKLSKSKLLSTIGYQIDGKVSYALEGSIFMAGASVQWLRDNLEFFPSAPEIENLAKNSNKNSNVSFIPAFTGLGAPYWDPEARGAIFGLSRETTKNDISQALLEAIAFQTKDIFECMSSDGVDLKSLKIDGGMVENKYFNQILADVLNLKILLPDNKEATAKGAAFLASLGSNLSLIHI
;
A
#
# COMPACT_ATOMS: atom_id res chain seq x y z
N MET A 1 -5.26 10.98 -16.72
CA MET A 1 -5.11 9.94 -17.77
C MET A 1 -6.40 9.13 -17.82
N ASP A 2 -6.86 8.75 -19.01
CA ASP A 2 -7.93 7.77 -19.19
C ASP A 2 -7.32 6.37 -19.16
N ILE A 3 -7.68 5.58 -18.16
CA ILE A 3 -7.13 4.25 -17.97
C ILE A 3 -7.71 3.21 -18.95
N ASN A 4 -8.89 3.47 -19.54
CA ASN A 4 -9.50 2.56 -20.50
C ASN A 4 -8.76 2.56 -21.86
N ASN A 5 -8.36 3.77 -22.30
CA ASN A 5 -7.71 3.99 -23.58
C ASN A 5 -6.18 4.13 -23.45
N VAL A 6 -5.66 4.12 -22.21
CA VAL A 6 -4.23 4.37 -21.88
C VAL A 6 -3.72 5.64 -22.57
N SER A 7 -4.50 6.71 -22.48
CA SER A 7 -4.22 8.00 -23.13
C SER A 7 -4.48 9.16 -22.19
N TRP A 8 -3.96 10.33 -22.53
CA TRP A 8 -4.32 11.55 -21.80
C TRP A 8 -5.78 11.91 -22.10
N SER A 9 -6.55 12.16 -21.06
CA SER A 9 -7.97 12.58 -21.19
C SER A 9 -8.02 14.04 -21.61
N GLU A 10 -8.55 14.33 -22.81
CA GLU A 10 -8.76 15.69 -23.29
C GLU A 10 -9.73 16.45 -22.39
N GLU A 11 -10.79 15.79 -21.93
CA GLU A 11 -11.78 16.37 -21.01
C GLU A 11 -11.11 16.88 -19.74
N MET A 12 -10.29 16.07 -19.10
CA MET A 12 -9.58 16.43 -17.87
C MET A 12 -8.51 17.50 -18.13
N CYS A 13 -7.81 17.43 -19.26
CA CYS A 13 -6.85 18.46 -19.64
C CYS A 13 -7.53 19.82 -19.82
N ASN A 14 -8.70 19.85 -20.48
CA ASN A 14 -9.47 21.07 -20.67
C ASN A 14 -10.01 21.61 -19.34
N LEU A 15 -10.57 20.73 -18.48
CA LEU A 15 -11.08 21.12 -17.15
C LEU A 15 -9.99 21.76 -16.27
N LEU A 16 -8.78 21.21 -16.33
CA LEU A 16 -7.63 21.69 -15.54
C LEU A 16 -6.79 22.76 -16.23
N ASN A 17 -7.18 23.19 -17.46
CA ASN A 17 -6.41 24.11 -18.30
C ASN A 17 -4.97 23.66 -18.55
N ILE A 18 -4.75 22.37 -18.76
CA ILE A 18 -3.44 21.78 -19.06
C ILE A 18 -3.36 21.50 -20.57
N PRO A 19 -2.46 22.14 -21.32
CA PRO A 19 -2.26 21.83 -22.72
C PRO A 19 -1.75 20.40 -22.90
N ILE A 20 -2.47 19.56 -23.63
CA ILE A 20 -2.16 18.14 -23.80
C ILE A 20 -0.77 17.89 -24.39
N ASN A 21 -0.28 18.80 -25.23
CA ASN A 21 1.04 18.76 -25.85
C ASN A 21 2.20 19.05 -24.87
N ARG A 22 1.90 19.38 -23.60
CA ARG A 22 2.89 19.57 -22.52
C ARG A 22 2.99 18.33 -21.65
N LEU A 23 2.10 17.36 -21.82
CA LEU A 23 2.16 16.12 -21.07
C LEU A 23 3.19 15.16 -21.69
N PRO A 24 3.87 14.34 -20.87
CA PRO A 24 4.84 13.38 -21.37
C PRO A 24 4.15 12.26 -22.21
N GLU A 25 4.93 11.59 -23.01
CA GLU A 25 4.50 10.38 -23.69
C GLU A 25 4.17 9.28 -22.68
N ILE A 26 3.08 8.55 -22.90
CA ILE A 26 2.73 7.37 -22.10
C ILE A 26 3.46 6.17 -22.71
N LYS A 27 4.28 5.50 -21.90
CA LYS A 27 5.09 4.36 -22.29
C LYS A 27 4.79 3.12 -21.45
N ASN A 28 5.30 1.95 -21.89
CA ASN A 28 5.27 0.76 -21.05
C ASN A 28 6.07 0.99 -19.74
N SER A 29 5.78 0.23 -18.70
CA SER A 29 6.55 0.30 -17.43
C SER A 29 7.99 -0.21 -17.60
N ALA A 30 8.22 -1.10 -18.58
CA ALA A 30 9.53 -1.53 -19.06
C ALA A 30 9.69 -1.08 -20.51
N ASP A 31 10.55 -0.08 -20.77
CA ASP A 31 10.70 0.58 -22.06
C ASP A 31 12.06 1.29 -22.13
N GLU A 32 12.39 1.88 -23.27
CA GLU A 32 13.56 2.76 -23.38
C GLU A 32 13.14 4.20 -23.07
N TYR A 33 13.67 4.74 -21.95
CA TYR A 33 13.40 6.10 -21.49
C TYR A 33 14.54 7.07 -21.72
N GLY A 34 15.73 6.55 -21.98
CA GLY A 34 16.95 7.33 -22.19
C GLY A 34 18.17 6.73 -21.49
N GLU A 35 19.20 7.54 -21.33
CA GLU A 35 20.47 7.15 -20.71
C GLU A 35 20.93 8.19 -19.70
N THR A 36 21.68 7.76 -18.69
CA THR A 36 22.41 8.64 -17.76
C THR A 36 23.89 8.30 -17.76
N SER A 37 24.73 9.31 -17.58
CA SER A 37 26.19 9.15 -17.39
C SER A 37 26.67 9.52 -15.98
N LEU A 38 25.75 9.80 -15.07
CA LEU A 38 26.08 10.30 -13.72
C LEU A 38 26.88 9.33 -12.86
N PHE A 39 26.89 8.04 -13.20
CA PHE A 39 27.52 6.97 -12.40
C PHE A 39 28.77 6.39 -13.06
N GLY A 40 29.49 7.17 -13.87
CA GLY A 40 30.77 6.76 -14.44
C GLY A 40 30.70 5.94 -15.74
N GLY A 41 29.54 5.87 -16.38
CA GLY A 41 29.32 5.20 -17.66
C GLY A 41 27.92 5.46 -18.19
N LYS A 42 27.65 5.07 -19.42
CA LYS A 42 26.29 5.14 -19.98
C LYS A 42 25.44 4.02 -19.40
N ILE A 43 24.42 4.39 -18.65
CA ILE A 43 23.45 3.47 -18.06
C ILE A 43 22.07 3.79 -18.66
N LYS A 44 21.41 2.76 -19.21
CA LYS A 44 20.05 2.89 -19.73
C LYS A 44 19.06 3.06 -18.60
N ILE A 45 18.09 3.96 -18.80
CA ILE A 45 16.88 4.08 -17.96
C ILE A 45 15.79 3.29 -18.70
N SER A 46 15.44 2.12 -18.18
CA SER A 46 14.61 1.15 -18.90
C SER A 46 13.44 0.59 -18.08
N GLY A 47 13.19 1.13 -16.87
CA GLY A 47 12.03 0.79 -16.06
C GLY A 47 11.55 2.00 -15.28
N ILE A 48 10.25 2.27 -15.32
CA ILE A 48 9.59 3.33 -14.54
C ILE A 48 8.25 2.79 -14.01
N ALA A 49 8.00 3.02 -12.73
CA ALA A 49 6.70 2.77 -12.10
C ALA A 49 6.52 3.71 -10.90
N GLY A 50 5.28 4.00 -10.54
CA GLY A 50 4.99 4.56 -9.21
C GLY A 50 5.42 3.57 -8.12
N ASP A 51 5.68 4.06 -6.92
CA ASP A 51 6.21 3.24 -5.81
C ASP A 51 5.28 2.06 -5.47
N GLN A 52 3.97 2.28 -5.46
CA GLN A 52 2.99 1.24 -5.16
C GLN A 52 2.90 0.20 -6.28
N GLN A 53 2.98 0.62 -7.55
CA GLN A 53 3.04 -0.24 -8.73
C GLN A 53 4.35 -1.06 -8.76
N ALA A 54 5.47 -0.42 -8.45
CA ALA A 54 6.74 -1.11 -8.30
C ALA A 54 6.69 -2.16 -7.18
N ALA A 55 6.10 -1.84 -6.02
CA ALA A 55 5.91 -2.80 -4.94
C ALA A 55 5.00 -3.98 -5.34
N LEU A 56 3.93 -3.73 -6.12
CA LEU A 56 3.06 -4.78 -6.65
C LEU A 56 3.86 -5.79 -7.49
N ILE A 57 4.73 -5.29 -8.38
CA ILE A 57 5.63 -6.11 -9.21
C ILE A 57 6.68 -6.81 -8.34
N GLY A 58 7.33 -6.08 -7.43
CA GLY A 58 8.39 -6.60 -6.57
C GLY A 58 7.92 -7.69 -5.61
N GLN A 59 6.64 -7.67 -5.23
CA GLN A 59 5.95 -8.73 -4.50
C GLN A 59 5.50 -9.88 -5.42
N GLY A 60 5.72 -9.77 -6.73
CA GLY A 60 5.30 -10.81 -7.69
C GLY A 60 3.79 -10.97 -7.77
N CYS A 61 3.03 -9.89 -7.70
CA CYS A 61 1.57 -9.89 -7.85
C CYS A 61 1.19 -9.73 -9.33
N PHE A 62 1.48 -10.76 -10.15
CA PHE A 62 1.27 -10.73 -11.60
C PHE A 62 -0.09 -11.28 -12.05
N LYS A 63 -0.77 -12.02 -11.20
CA LYS A 63 -2.06 -12.65 -11.54
C LYS A 63 -3.22 -11.90 -10.89
N ALA A 64 -4.35 -11.89 -11.58
CA ALA A 64 -5.60 -11.41 -11.01
C ALA A 64 -5.90 -12.13 -9.68
N GLY A 65 -6.29 -11.38 -8.65
CA GLY A 65 -6.51 -11.87 -7.29
C GLY A 65 -5.28 -11.89 -6.38
N GLU A 66 -4.08 -11.55 -6.90
CA GLU A 66 -2.90 -11.36 -6.05
C GLU A 66 -2.83 -9.93 -5.53
N ALA A 67 -2.56 -9.80 -4.24
CA ALA A 67 -2.55 -8.51 -3.55
C ALA A 67 -1.31 -8.31 -2.69
N LYS A 68 -0.92 -7.06 -2.57
CA LYS A 68 0.11 -6.60 -1.63
C LYS A 68 -0.43 -5.47 -0.75
N SER A 69 0.16 -5.32 0.42
CA SER A 69 -0.07 -4.16 1.29
C SER A 69 1.25 -3.68 1.88
N THR A 70 1.57 -2.41 1.66
CA THR A 70 2.80 -1.79 2.17
C THR A 70 2.47 -0.96 3.39
N TYR A 71 3.03 -1.33 4.55
CA TYR A 71 2.83 -0.66 5.84
C TYR A 71 4.02 0.24 6.18
N GLY A 72 3.98 1.46 5.67
CA GLY A 72 4.92 2.56 5.97
C GLY A 72 4.30 3.60 6.90
N THR A 73 4.45 4.89 6.61
CA THR A 73 3.77 6.01 7.28
C THR A 73 2.26 5.81 7.28
N GLY A 74 1.70 5.56 6.09
CA GLY A 74 0.36 5.01 5.87
C GLY A 74 0.42 3.55 5.46
N CYS A 75 -0.71 3.02 5.01
CA CYS A 75 -0.78 1.71 4.40
C CYS A 75 -1.43 1.82 3.02
N PHE A 76 -0.85 1.14 2.04
CA PHE A 76 -1.34 1.12 0.66
C PHE A 76 -1.51 -0.33 0.20
N MET A 77 -2.77 -0.71 0.04
CA MET A 77 -3.14 -2.04 -0.45
C MET A 77 -3.47 -1.98 -1.92
N MET A 78 -2.83 -2.82 -2.72
CA MET A 78 -3.12 -2.98 -4.14
C MET A 78 -3.46 -4.42 -4.47
N LEU A 79 -4.47 -4.58 -5.30
CA LEU A 79 -4.98 -5.84 -5.80
C LEU A 79 -4.90 -5.86 -7.32
N ASN A 80 -4.16 -6.78 -7.90
CA ASN A 80 -4.14 -7.00 -9.35
C ASN A 80 -5.49 -7.55 -9.81
N THR A 81 -6.16 -6.87 -10.75
CA THR A 81 -7.45 -7.27 -11.32
C THR A 81 -7.34 -7.92 -12.69
N GLY A 82 -6.12 -8.02 -13.25
CA GLY A 82 -5.86 -8.57 -14.57
C GLY A 82 -6.05 -7.54 -15.70
N PRO A 83 -6.39 -8.01 -16.92
CA PRO A 83 -6.42 -7.18 -18.11
C PRO A 83 -7.66 -6.29 -18.24
N ASP A 84 -8.68 -6.51 -17.42
CA ASP A 84 -9.95 -5.80 -17.51
C ASP A 84 -10.03 -4.71 -16.46
N VAL A 85 -10.47 -3.51 -16.87
CA VAL A 85 -10.74 -2.41 -15.93
C VAL A 85 -11.89 -2.80 -15.00
N LYS A 86 -11.63 -2.81 -13.70
CA LYS A 86 -12.67 -2.95 -12.69
C LYS A 86 -12.89 -1.61 -12.01
N LEU A 87 -14.05 -1.02 -12.20
CA LEU A 87 -14.46 0.14 -11.43
C LEU A 87 -15.02 -0.32 -10.09
N SER A 88 -14.42 0.15 -9.00
CA SER A 88 -14.87 -0.18 -7.65
C SER A 88 -16.23 0.44 -7.37
N LYS A 89 -17.14 -0.37 -6.84
CA LYS A 89 -18.43 0.10 -6.30
C LYS A 89 -18.29 0.53 -4.83
N SER A 90 -17.16 0.21 -4.22
CA SER A 90 -16.83 0.43 -2.81
C SER A 90 -15.87 1.59 -2.58
N LYS A 91 -15.79 2.53 -3.55
CA LYS A 91 -14.96 3.74 -3.50
C LYS A 91 -13.44 3.48 -3.41
N LEU A 92 -12.97 2.33 -3.86
CA LEU A 92 -11.54 2.11 -4.08
C LEU A 92 -11.10 2.79 -5.37
N LEU A 93 -9.81 3.10 -5.50
CA LEU A 93 -9.26 3.66 -6.73
C LEU A 93 -9.02 2.53 -7.74
N SER A 94 -9.46 2.76 -8.98
CA SER A 94 -9.12 1.90 -10.11
C SER A 94 -7.95 2.52 -10.84
N THR A 95 -6.87 1.76 -11.04
CA THR A 95 -5.62 2.26 -11.59
C THR A 95 -4.97 1.25 -12.53
N ILE A 96 -3.96 1.71 -13.27
CA ILE A 96 -3.07 0.80 -13.99
C ILE A 96 -2.02 0.28 -13.01
N GLY A 97 -1.94 -1.02 -12.88
CA GLY A 97 -0.89 -1.70 -12.11
C GLY A 97 0.46 -1.62 -12.84
N TYR A 98 0.48 -2.01 -14.11
CA TYR A 98 1.64 -1.89 -15.00
C TYR A 98 1.22 -2.11 -16.46
N GLN A 99 2.10 -1.69 -17.39
CA GLN A 99 2.00 -2.03 -18.80
C GLN A 99 3.35 -2.60 -19.26
N ILE A 100 3.33 -3.80 -19.84
CA ILE A 100 4.52 -4.50 -20.39
C ILE A 100 4.16 -5.04 -21.77
N ASP A 101 4.97 -4.76 -22.77
CA ASP A 101 4.76 -5.15 -24.17
C ASP A 101 3.36 -4.79 -24.70
N GLY A 102 2.88 -3.59 -24.34
CA GLY A 102 1.55 -3.09 -24.70
C GLY A 102 0.39 -3.77 -23.96
N LYS A 103 0.65 -4.74 -23.08
CA LYS A 103 -0.38 -5.40 -22.28
C LYS A 103 -0.52 -4.73 -20.93
N VAL A 104 -1.72 -4.24 -20.65
CA VAL A 104 -2.04 -3.59 -19.40
C VAL A 104 -2.53 -4.60 -18.37
N SER A 105 -2.07 -4.46 -17.14
CA SER A 105 -2.67 -5.08 -15.96
C SER A 105 -3.22 -3.99 -15.07
N TYR A 106 -4.48 -4.10 -14.70
CA TYR A 106 -5.16 -3.13 -13.82
C TYR A 106 -5.09 -3.54 -12.37
N ALA A 107 -5.36 -2.59 -11.49
CA ALA A 107 -5.41 -2.82 -10.05
C ALA A 107 -6.51 -2.00 -9.39
N LEU A 108 -7.03 -2.51 -8.26
CA LEU A 108 -7.75 -1.73 -7.27
C LEU A 108 -6.78 -1.31 -6.17
N GLU A 109 -6.91 -0.07 -5.70
CA GLU A 109 -6.08 0.49 -4.65
C GLU A 109 -6.95 1.06 -3.53
N GLY A 110 -6.58 0.74 -2.28
CA GLY A 110 -7.10 1.34 -1.07
C GLY A 110 -5.97 1.84 -0.18
N SER A 111 -6.15 3.01 0.44
CA SER A 111 -5.14 3.63 1.28
C SER A 111 -5.67 3.93 2.67
N ILE A 112 -4.82 3.69 3.67
CA ILE A 112 -4.97 4.09 5.06
C ILE A 112 -3.93 5.18 5.33
N PHE A 113 -4.36 6.38 5.72
CA PHE A 113 -3.46 7.51 5.85
C PHE A 113 -2.50 7.39 7.03
N MET A 114 -2.95 6.75 8.10
CA MET A 114 -2.25 6.68 9.37
C MET A 114 -2.01 5.21 9.81
N ALA A 115 -0.83 4.67 9.46
CA ALA A 115 -0.38 3.35 9.91
C ALA A 115 0.85 3.49 10.83
N GLY A 116 2.05 3.36 10.32
CA GLY A 116 3.28 3.55 11.09
C GLY A 116 3.42 4.93 11.70
N ALA A 117 2.86 5.97 11.07
CA ALA A 117 2.82 7.32 11.64
C ALA A 117 2.05 7.37 12.98
N SER A 118 1.04 6.53 13.16
CA SER A 118 0.31 6.44 14.45
C SER A 118 1.18 5.81 15.54
N VAL A 119 2.02 4.85 15.19
CA VAL A 119 3.02 4.27 16.10
C VAL A 119 4.06 5.32 16.48
N GLN A 120 4.55 6.10 15.51
CA GLN A 120 5.46 7.20 15.76
C GLN A 120 4.82 8.26 16.67
N TRP A 121 3.54 8.56 16.47
CA TRP A 121 2.81 9.50 17.32
C TRP A 121 2.74 9.06 18.79
N LEU A 122 2.49 7.76 19.07
CA LEU A 122 2.54 7.24 20.44
C LEU A 122 3.95 7.34 21.04
N ARG A 123 4.98 7.16 20.21
CA ARG A 123 6.39 7.27 20.62
C ARG A 123 6.79 8.71 20.90
N ASP A 124 6.56 9.61 19.93
CA ASP A 124 7.18 10.93 19.90
C ASP A 124 6.34 11.99 20.63
N ASN A 125 5.01 11.87 20.60
CA ASN A 125 4.11 12.85 21.20
C ASN A 125 3.58 12.41 22.59
N LEU A 126 3.34 11.10 22.78
CA LEU A 126 2.87 10.58 24.06
C LEU A 126 3.98 9.91 24.88
N GLU A 127 5.17 9.74 24.32
CA GLU A 127 6.34 9.17 24.99
C GLU A 127 6.09 7.80 25.65
N PHE A 128 5.22 6.98 25.03
CA PHE A 128 4.85 5.67 25.59
C PHE A 128 6.02 4.69 25.60
N PHE A 129 6.94 4.83 24.65
CA PHE A 129 8.12 3.98 24.49
C PHE A 129 9.23 4.75 23.76
N PRO A 130 10.52 4.42 24.00
CA PRO A 130 11.64 5.13 23.39
C PRO A 130 11.91 4.73 21.93
N SER A 131 11.44 3.54 21.49
CA SER A 131 11.67 3.05 20.12
C SER A 131 10.45 2.31 19.57
N ALA A 132 10.19 2.44 18.27
CA ALA A 132 9.00 1.86 17.63
C ALA A 132 8.85 0.34 17.81
N PRO A 133 9.91 -0.49 17.83
CA PRO A 133 9.77 -1.93 18.09
C PRO A 133 9.15 -2.28 19.44
N GLU A 134 9.26 -1.40 20.44
CA GLU A 134 8.76 -1.69 21.79
C GLU A 134 7.24 -1.72 21.89
N ILE A 135 6.52 -1.14 20.92
CA ILE A 135 5.06 -1.24 20.88
C ILE A 135 4.59 -2.71 20.86
N GLU A 136 5.38 -3.61 20.28
CA GLU A 136 5.06 -5.04 20.25
C GLU A 136 4.95 -5.61 21.67
N ASN A 137 5.91 -5.28 22.53
CA ASN A 137 5.91 -5.75 23.92
C ASN A 137 4.78 -5.12 24.73
N LEU A 138 4.51 -3.84 24.53
CA LEU A 138 3.39 -3.18 25.22
C LEU A 138 2.07 -3.82 24.82
N ALA A 139 1.80 -3.97 23.53
CA ALA A 139 0.57 -4.56 23.03
C ALA A 139 0.37 -6.01 23.52
N LYS A 140 1.41 -6.84 23.53
CA LYS A 140 1.34 -8.21 24.08
C LYS A 140 0.99 -8.28 25.56
N ASN A 141 1.30 -7.22 26.32
CA ASN A 141 1.02 -7.12 27.76
C ASN A 141 -0.26 -6.31 28.05
N SER A 142 -1.11 -6.05 27.06
CA SER A 142 -2.41 -5.43 27.25
C SER A 142 -3.35 -6.32 28.06
N ASN A 143 -4.33 -5.70 28.72
CA ASN A 143 -5.40 -6.43 29.35
C ASN A 143 -6.30 -7.06 28.28
N LYS A 144 -6.43 -8.39 28.28
CA LYS A 144 -7.27 -9.13 27.32
C LYS A 144 -8.75 -8.73 27.35
N ASN A 145 -9.21 -8.15 28.44
CA ASN A 145 -10.57 -7.66 28.61
C ASN A 145 -10.67 -6.14 28.41
N SER A 146 -9.65 -5.51 27.82
CA SER A 146 -9.70 -4.09 27.52
C SER A 146 -10.76 -3.79 26.46
N ASN A 147 -11.58 -2.79 26.70
CA ASN A 147 -12.59 -2.30 25.75
C ASN A 147 -12.08 -1.02 25.03
N VAL A 148 -10.78 -0.75 25.08
CA VAL A 148 -10.21 0.41 24.41
C VAL A 148 -10.25 0.21 22.91
N SER A 149 -10.78 1.19 22.20
CA SER A 149 -10.76 1.27 20.73
C SER A 149 -10.08 2.55 20.30
N PHE A 150 -9.27 2.47 19.25
CA PHE A 150 -8.52 3.59 18.71
C PHE A 150 -8.96 3.89 17.26
N ILE A 151 -9.17 5.17 16.94
CA ILE A 151 -9.41 5.63 15.57
C ILE A 151 -8.27 6.56 15.18
N PRO A 152 -7.28 6.13 14.37
CA PRO A 152 -6.11 6.94 14.04
C PRO A 152 -6.37 7.87 12.85
N ALA A 153 -7.46 8.63 12.87
CA ALA A 153 -7.84 9.55 11.80
C ALA A 153 -7.19 10.94 11.97
N PHE A 154 -5.88 11.00 12.22
CA PHE A 154 -5.19 12.29 12.50
C PHE A 154 -5.22 13.25 11.30
N THR A 155 -5.27 12.72 10.09
CA THR A 155 -5.35 13.47 8.83
C THR A 155 -6.59 13.11 8.01
N GLY A 156 -7.66 12.70 8.67
CA GLY A 156 -8.86 12.16 8.05
C GLY A 156 -8.78 10.65 7.83
N LEU A 157 -9.80 10.11 7.18
CA LEU A 157 -9.89 8.71 6.77
C LEU A 157 -9.78 8.59 5.25
N GLY A 158 -8.98 7.63 4.80
CA GLY A 158 -8.85 7.25 3.39
C GLY A 158 -9.98 6.34 2.92
N ALA A 159 -9.67 5.45 1.99
CA ALA A 159 -10.64 4.48 1.48
C ALA A 159 -11.13 3.54 2.60
N PRO A 160 -12.41 3.14 2.58
CA PRO A 160 -13.47 3.51 1.65
C PRO A 160 -14.25 4.77 2.06
N TYR A 161 -13.89 5.39 3.16
CA TYR A 161 -14.65 6.47 3.81
C TYR A 161 -14.50 7.80 3.10
N TRP A 162 -13.26 8.18 2.73
CA TRP A 162 -12.88 9.45 2.10
C TRP A 162 -13.41 10.65 2.89
N ASP A 163 -13.23 10.60 4.22
CA ASP A 163 -13.65 11.66 5.14
C ASP A 163 -12.43 12.48 5.60
N PRO A 164 -12.17 13.66 5.01
CA PRO A 164 -11.05 14.51 5.40
C PRO A 164 -11.28 15.22 6.74
N GLU A 165 -12.53 15.27 7.23
CA GLU A 165 -12.90 15.93 8.48
C GLU A 165 -12.87 14.99 9.69
N ALA A 166 -12.78 13.68 9.48
CA ALA A 166 -12.60 12.72 10.57
C ALA A 166 -11.33 13.04 11.38
N ARG A 167 -11.41 12.87 12.69
CA ARG A 167 -10.29 13.08 13.59
C ARG A 167 -10.07 11.87 14.48
N GLY A 168 -8.82 11.72 14.96
CA GLY A 168 -8.44 10.65 15.86
C GLY A 168 -9.25 10.67 17.16
N ALA A 169 -9.59 9.47 17.65
CA ALA A 169 -10.31 9.31 18.88
C ALA A 169 -9.89 8.02 19.61
N ILE A 170 -10.01 8.03 20.93
CA ILE A 170 -9.84 6.83 21.76
C ILE A 170 -11.11 6.68 22.59
N PHE A 171 -11.71 5.50 22.53
CA PHE A 171 -12.93 5.17 23.26
C PHE A 171 -12.67 4.05 24.29
N GLY A 172 -13.58 3.90 25.24
CA GLY A 172 -13.54 2.80 26.21
C GLY A 172 -12.49 2.97 27.32
N LEU A 173 -11.97 4.18 27.54
CA LEU A 173 -11.03 4.45 28.61
C LEU A 173 -11.69 4.27 29.98
N SER A 174 -10.97 3.60 30.88
CA SER A 174 -11.32 3.44 32.29
C SER A 174 -10.14 3.87 33.17
N ARG A 175 -10.35 3.90 34.48
CA ARG A 175 -9.26 4.19 35.43
C ARG A 175 -8.11 3.19 35.36
N GLU A 176 -8.37 1.99 34.87
CA GLU A 176 -7.41 0.89 34.79
C GLU A 176 -6.69 0.83 33.43
N THR A 177 -7.11 1.66 32.49
CA THR A 177 -6.50 1.69 31.14
C THR A 177 -5.04 2.13 31.24
N THR A 178 -4.19 1.37 30.58
CA THR A 178 -2.74 1.59 30.53
C THR A 178 -2.27 1.93 29.11
N LYS A 179 -1.02 2.35 28.99
CA LYS A 179 -0.39 2.51 27.67
C LYS A 179 -0.31 1.20 26.87
N ASN A 180 -0.34 0.04 27.53
CA ASN A 180 -0.37 -1.27 26.90
C ASN A 180 -1.68 -1.45 26.12
N ASP A 181 -2.80 -1.10 26.74
CA ASP A 181 -4.13 -1.25 26.15
C ASP A 181 -4.31 -0.32 24.94
N ILE A 182 -3.81 0.91 25.05
CA ILE A 182 -3.85 1.88 23.94
C ILE A 182 -2.95 1.41 22.80
N SER A 183 -1.77 0.84 23.10
CA SER A 183 -0.85 0.29 22.08
C SER A 183 -1.47 -0.88 21.32
N GLN A 184 -2.16 -1.78 22.05
CA GLN A 184 -2.91 -2.89 21.44
C GLN A 184 -4.02 -2.37 20.53
N ALA A 185 -4.86 -1.46 21.04
CA ALA A 185 -5.96 -0.87 20.30
C ALA A 185 -5.50 -0.16 19.01
N LEU A 186 -4.32 0.47 19.03
CA LEU A 186 -3.75 1.09 17.84
C LEU A 186 -3.36 0.05 16.77
N LEU A 187 -2.67 -1.05 17.15
CA LEU A 187 -2.31 -2.10 16.20
C LEU A 187 -3.55 -2.77 15.61
N GLU A 188 -4.56 -3.02 16.44
CA GLU A 188 -5.86 -3.54 15.99
C GLU A 188 -6.57 -2.59 15.04
N ALA A 189 -6.57 -1.27 15.33
CA ALA A 189 -7.19 -0.27 14.47
C ALA A 189 -6.63 -0.26 13.05
N ILE A 190 -5.31 -0.44 12.90
CA ILE A 190 -4.66 -0.53 11.58
C ILE A 190 -5.10 -1.82 10.87
N ALA A 191 -5.19 -2.93 11.59
CA ALA A 191 -5.67 -4.19 11.04
C ALA A 191 -7.14 -4.12 10.63
N PHE A 192 -8.00 -3.47 11.41
CA PHE A 192 -9.42 -3.28 11.08
C PHE A 192 -9.62 -2.39 9.85
N GLN A 193 -8.88 -1.27 9.74
CA GLN A 193 -8.93 -0.47 8.53
C GLN A 193 -8.45 -1.25 7.29
N THR A 194 -7.45 -2.12 7.45
CA THR A 194 -7.03 -3.03 6.36
C THR A 194 -8.16 -4.00 5.99
N LYS A 195 -8.92 -4.49 6.99
CA LYS A 195 -10.08 -5.34 6.75
C LYS A 195 -11.19 -4.61 5.99
N ASP A 196 -11.45 -3.35 6.30
CA ASP A 196 -12.43 -2.54 5.56
C ASP A 196 -12.08 -2.47 4.07
N ILE A 197 -10.80 -2.21 3.74
CA ILE A 197 -10.33 -2.22 2.34
C ILE A 197 -10.47 -3.62 1.72
N PHE A 198 -10.07 -4.65 2.45
CA PHE A 198 -10.20 -6.04 2.00
C PHE A 198 -11.65 -6.43 1.70
N GLU A 199 -12.60 -6.08 2.57
CA GLU A 199 -14.02 -6.35 2.37
C GLU A 199 -14.58 -5.59 1.16
N CYS A 200 -14.10 -4.37 0.92
CA CYS A 200 -14.41 -3.62 -0.30
C CYS A 200 -13.92 -4.34 -1.56
N MET A 201 -12.67 -4.82 -1.57
CA MET A 201 -12.11 -5.59 -2.69
C MET A 201 -12.90 -6.88 -2.93
N SER A 202 -13.29 -7.57 -1.85
CA SER A 202 -14.10 -8.79 -1.92
C SER A 202 -15.49 -8.52 -2.48
N SER A 203 -16.14 -7.43 -2.04
CA SER A 203 -17.46 -7.02 -2.54
C SER A 203 -17.44 -6.58 -4.01
N ASP A 204 -16.30 -6.10 -4.50
CA ASP A 204 -16.07 -5.80 -5.92
C ASP A 204 -15.78 -7.07 -6.76
N GLY A 205 -15.93 -8.26 -6.17
CA GLY A 205 -15.89 -9.56 -6.85
C GLY A 205 -14.50 -10.14 -7.02
N VAL A 206 -13.58 -9.86 -6.09
CA VAL A 206 -12.24 -10.45 -6.09
C VAL A 206 -12.03 -11.31 -4.85
N ASP A 207 -11.72 -12.59 -5.08
CA ASP A 207 -11.41 -13.55 -4.00
C ASP A 207 -9.91 -13.53 -3.69
N LEU A 208 -9.56 -12.90 -2.57
CA LEU A 208 -8.19 -12.85 -2.05
C LEU A 208 -7.93 -14.09 -1.19
N LYS A 209 -6.91 -14.87 -1.53
CA LYS A 209 -6.51 -16.08 -0.79
C LYS A 209 -5.35 -15.85 0.15
N SER A 210 -4.58 -14.79 -0.07
CA SER A 210 -3.44 -14.40 0.75
C SER A 210 -3.10 -12.93 0.52
N LEU A 211 -2.44 -12.33 1.48
CA LEU A 211 -1.94 -10.96 1.37
C LEU A 211 -0.43 -10.95 1.56
N LYS A 212 0.29 -10.43 0.58
CA LYS A 212 1.73 -10.17 0.67
C LYS A 212 1.91 -8.80 1.34
N ILE A 213 2.76 -8.72 2.37
CA ILE A 213 2.96 -7.47 3.11
C ILE A 213 4.42 -7.06 3.16
N ASP A 214 4.68 -5.76 3.14
CA ASP A 214 6.00 -5.14 3.30
C ASP A 214 5.93 -3.80 4.03
N GLY A 215 7.07 -3.10 4.12
CA GLY A 215 7.21 -1.86 4.85
C GLY A 215 7.70 -2.05 6.28
N GLY A 216 7.99 -0.94 6.97
CA GLY A 216 8.66 -0.99 8.29
C GLY A 216 7.85 -1.67 9.39
N MET A 217 6.52 -1.62 9.35
CA MET A 217 5.69 -2.21 10.39
C MET A 217 5.68 -3.74 10.39
N VAL A 218 6.05 -4.40 9.28
CA VAL A 218 6.05 -5.87 9.19
C VAL A 218 7.15 -6.54 10.03
N GLU A 219 8.07 -5.76 10.57
CA GLU A 219 9.02 -6.22 11.60
C GLU A 219 8.30 -6.64 12.89
N ASN A 220 7.16 -6.05 13.18
CA ASN A 220 6.35 -6.37 14.34
C ASN A 220 5.56 -7.67 14.08
N LYS A 221 6.07 -8.77 14.62
CA LYS A 221 5.47 -10.11 14.44
C LYS A 221 4.07 -10.21 15.06
N TYR A 222 3.84 -9.48 16.13
CA TYR A 222 2.54 -9.46 16.79
C TYR A 222 1.50 -8.74 15.94
N PHE A 223 1.86 -7.63 15.31
CA PHE A 223 0.99 -6.97 14.33
C PHE A 223 0.66 -7.89 13.16
N ASN A 224 1.64 -8.63 12.63
CA ASN A 224 1.41 -9.57 11.54
C ASN A 224 0.41 -10.67 11.94
N GLN A 225 0.46 -11.12 13.19
CA GLN A 225 -0.52 -12.10 13.72
C GLN A 225 -1.90 -11.47 13.86
N ILE A 226 -2.03 -10.26 14.46
CA ILE A 226 -3.29 -9.53 14.54
C ILE A 226 -3.91 -9.38 13.15
N LEU A 227 -3.10 -9.00 12.17
CA LEU A 227 -3.56 -8.83 10.79
C LEU A 227 -4.07 -10.14 10.19
N ALA A 228 -3.36 -11.25 10.40
CA ALA A 228 -3.78 -12.57 9.93
C ALA A 228 -5.11 -13.00 10.57
N ASP A 229 -5.25 -12.78 11.87
CA ASP A 229 -6.46 -13.14 12.63
C ASP A 229 -7.66 -12.28 12.20
N VAL A 230 -7.49 -10.97 12.08
CA VAL A 230 -8.55 -10.03 11.68
C VAL A 230 -9.02 -10.28 10.26
N LEU A 231 -8.09 -10.52 9.32
CA LEU A 231 -8.42 -10.78 7.92
C LEU A 231 -8.87 -12.21 7.67
N ASN A 232 -8.55 -13.12 8.58
CA ASN A 232 -8.68 -14.57 8.38
C ASN A 232 -8.02 -15.03 7.09
N LEU A 233 -6.80 -14.54 6.84
CA LEU A 233 -6.01 -14.77 5.63
C LEU A 233 -4.58 -15.19 5.96
N LYS A 234 -3.98 -15.91 5.02
CA LYS A 234 -2.53 -16.15 5.05
C LYS A 234 -1.78 -14.86 4.72
N ILE A 235 -0.99 -14.39 5.68
CA ILE A 235 -0.08 -13.25 5.50
C ILE A 235 1.29 -13.78 5.04
N LEU A 236 1.80 -13.21 3.96
CA LEU A 236 3.07 -13.59 3.34
C LEU A 236 4.08 -12.45 3.49
N LEU A 237 5.21 -12.75 4.10
CA LEU A 237 6.34 -11.83 4.24
C LEU A 237 7.33 -12.10 3.11
N PRO A 238 7.87 -11.09 2.44
CA PRO A 238 8.91 -11.28 1.44
C PRO A 238 10.26 -11.59 2.10
N ASP A 239 11.12 -12.31 1.40
CA ASP A 239 12.51 -12.52 1.83
C ASP A 239 13.30 -11.20 1.82
N ASN A 240 12.98 -10.29 0.88
CA ASN A 240 13.54 -8.95 0.79
C ASN A 240 12.43 -7.91 1.01
N LYS A 241 12.63 -7.05 1.99
CA LYS A 241 11.67 -6.00 2.41
C LYS A 241 11.58 -4.82 1.44
N GLU A 242 12.59 -4.65 0.59
CA GLU A 242 12.68 -3.58 -0.42
C GLU A 242 11.90 -3.95 -1.68
N ALA A 243 10.61 -4.31 -1.53
CA ALA A 243 9.77 -4.76 -2.63
C ALA A 243 9.67 -3.70 -3.75
N THR A 244 9.58 -2.41 -3.40
CA THR A 244 9.55 -1.30 -4.35
C THR A 244 10.82 -1.25 -5.21
N ALA A 245 11.99 -1.28 -4.56
CA ALA A 245 13.27 -1.27 -5.28
C ALA A 245 13.44 -2.51 -6.16
N LYS A 246 13.02 -3.69 -5.65
CA LYS A 246 13.03 -4.95 -6.40
C LYS A 246 12.14 -4.87 -7.65
N GLY A 247 10.94 -4.28 -7.53
CA GLY A 247 10.03 -4.11 -8.67
C GLY A 247 10.58 -3.15 -9.71
N ALA A 248 11.17 -2.04 -9.31
CA ALA A 248 11.84 -1.11 -10.21
C ALA A 248 13.03 -1.78 -10.95
N ALA A 249 13.84 -2.54 -10.22
CA ALA A 249 14.95 -3.31 -10.81
C ALA A 249 14.46 -4.38 -11.79
N PHE A 250 13.35 -5.05 -11.47
CA PHE A 250 12.72 -6.02 -12.36
C PHE A 250 12.28 -5.39 -13.69
N LEU A 251 11.58 -4.26 -13.63
CA LEU A 251 11.18 -3.52 -14.83
C LEU A 251 12.36 -3.04 -15.65
N ALA A 252 13.40 -2.50 -14.99
CA ALA A 252 14.62 -2.06 -15.66
C ALA A 252 15.35 -3.23 -16.36
N SER A 253 15.37 -4.40 -15.74
CA SER A 253 15.95 -5.62 -16.34
C SER A 253 15.17 -6.08 -17.54
N LEU A 254 13.83 -6.07 -17.50
CA LEU A 254 12.98 -6.37 -18.64
C LEU A 254 13.23 -5.40 -19.81
N GLY A 255 13.19 -4.09 -19.56
CA GLY A 255 13.38 -3.08 -20.60
C GLY A 255 14.81 -3.04 -21.17
N SER A 256 15.78 -3.63 -20.47
CA SER A 256 17.16 -3.81 -20.95
C SER A 256 17.43 -5.16 -21.56
N ASN A 257 16.43 -6.05 -21.66
CA ASN A 257 16.58 -7.45 -22.09
C ASN A 257 17.63 -8.24 -21.27
N LEU A 258 17.77 -7.93 -20.00
CA LEU A 258 18.64 -8.66 -19.08
C LEU A 258 17.92 -9.90 -18.54
N SER A 259 18.71 -10.94 -18.22
CA SER A 259 18.17 -12.16 -17.61
C SER A 259 17.62 -11.86 -16.21
N LEU A 260 16.42 -12.38 -15.92
CA LEU A 260 15.74 -12.22 -14.62
C LEU A 260 16.06 -13.37 -13.65
N ILE A 261 16.98 -14.27 -13.99
CA ILE A 261 17.31 -15.46 -13.19
C ILE A 261 17.84 -15.10 -11.81
N HIS A 262 18.34 -13.89 -11.62
CA HIS A 262 19.01 -13.41 -10.40
C HIS A 262 18.27 -12.25 -9.68
N ILE A 263 17.01 -11.98 -10.00
CA ILE A 263 16.21 -10.93 -9.36
C ILE A 263 15.16 -11.52 -8.42
#